data_d5eb873e0e84109510eac301dc3bf5b9
#
_entry.id   d5eb873e0e84109510eac301dc3bf5b9
#
_cell.length_a   1.000
_cell.length_b   1.000
_cell.length_c   1.000
_cell.angle_alpha   90.00
_cell.angle_beta   90.00
_cell.angle_gamma   90.00
#
_symmetry.space_group_name_H-M   'P 1'
#
loop_
_entity.id
_entity.type
_entity.pdbx_description
1 polymer ?
#
loop_
_entity_poly.entity_id
_entity_poly.type
_entity_poly.pdbx_seq_one_letter_code
_entity_poly.pdbx_strand_id
1 'polypeptide(L)'
;YFRRKGYNFKKVVIVGAGAMGIKLLDELRSDAGYGYKFMGFFDDNLSLKKSLPNFQGDCSSVEDFVIENKVDEIYCALPMRQEEKITRLLKFSEASNISFYMVPDVGRYIHRQLEFQLVGNVPVLSLHPEPLQNIFSRFLKRVFDLLFSSIVLVCSPIIFTPIAIAVKLSSPGPVFF
;
A
#
# COMPACT_ATOMS: atom_id res chain seq x y z
N TYR A 1 17.76 3.10 7.27
CA TYR A 1 19.12 3.68 7.25
C TYR A 1 20.14 2.72 6.60
N PHE A 2 20.10 1.42 6.87
CA PHE A 2 21.06 0.43 6.32
C PHE A 2 20.88 0.17 4.81
N ARG A 3 19.65 0.20 4.26
CA ARG A 3 19.38 -0.01 2.83
C ARG A 3 19.96 1.10 1.95
N ARG A 4 19.98 2.36 2.39
CA ARG A 4 20.62 3.48 1.68
C ARG A 4 22.15 3.34 1.54
N LYS A 5 22.81 2.48 2.32
CA LYS A 5 24.25 2.23 2.28
C LYS A 5 24.66 1.02 1.42
N GLY A 6 23.75 0.47 0.61
CA GLY A 6 24.08 -0.59 -0.35
C GLY A 6 24.08 -2.01 0.22
N TYR A 7 23.54 -2.21 1.44
CA TYR A 7 23.43 -3.53 2.04
C TYR A 7 22.01 -4.08 1.90
N ASN A 8 21.92 -5.36 1.49
CA ASN A 8 20.68 -6.12 1.42
C ASN A 8 19.70 -5.64 0.33
N PHE A 9 20.19 -5.49 -0.91
CA PHE A 9 19.33 -5.28 -2.06
C PHE A 9 18.64 -6.59 -2.47
N LYS A 10 17.34 -6.51 -2.77
CA LYS A 10 16.60 -7.57 -3.41
C LYS A 10 16.73 -7.44 -4.92
N LYS A 11 17.20 -8.50 -5.57
CA LYS A 11 17.28 -8.57 -7.03
C LYS A 11 15.90 -8.84 -7.59
N VAL A 12 15.44 -7.98 -8.50
CA VAL A 12 14.09 -8.06 -9.06
C VAL A 12 14.13 -8.11 -10.58
N VAL A 13 13.24 -8.91 -11.16
CA VAL A 13 12.95 -8.94 -12.60
C VAL A 13 11.51 -8.57 -12.85
N ILE A 14 11.25 -7.97 -14.00
CA ILE A 14 9.89 -7.60 -14.43
C ILE A 14 9.58 -8.38 -15.70
N VAL A 15 8.52 -9.18 -15.65
CA VAL A 15 7.99 -9.93 -16.79
C VAL A 15 6.77 -9.20 -17.33
N GLY A 16 6.86 -8.74 -18.57
CA GLY A 16 5.91 -7.82 -19.19
C GLY A 16 6.48 -6.39 -19.23
N ALA A 17 7.00 -6.00 -20.37
CA ALA A 17 7.64 -4.71 -20.62
C ALA A 17 6.65 -3.67 -21.22
N GLY A 18 5.36 -3.86 -20.99
CA GLY A 18 4.31 -2.90 -21.35
C GLY A 18 4.31 -1.67 -20.44
N ALA A 19 3.31 -0.80 -20.62
CA ALA A 19 3.17 0.45 -19.87
C ALA A 19 3.21 0.26 -18.35
N MET A 20 2.60 -0.82 -17.83
CA MET A 20 2.60 -1.11 -16.41
C MET A 20 3.96 -1.57 -15.89
N GLY A 21 4.69 -2.40 -16.67
CA GLY A 21 6.05 -2.81 -16.30
C GLY A 21 7.02 -1.64 -16.24
N ILE A 22 6.92 -0.71 -17.21
CA ILE A 22 7.74 0.52 -17.22
C ILE A 22 7.40 1.40 -16.01
N LYS A 23 6.12 1.64 -15.77
CA LYS A 23 5.66 2.43 -14.61
C LYS A 23 6.13 1.82 -13.28
N LEU A 24 6.08 0.49 -13.16
CA LEU A 24 6.59 -0.21 -11.98
C LEU A 24 8.10 0.02 -11.82
N LEU A 25 8.89 -0.05 -12.91
CA LEU A 25 10.31 0.22 -12.83
C LEU A 25 10.61 1.64 -12.34
N ASP A 26 9.87 2.64 -12.85
CA ASP A 26 10.02 4.03 -12.42
C ASP A 26 9.72 4.17 -10.92
N GLU A 27 8.69 3.49 -10.44
CA GLU A 27 8.34 3.48 -9.01
C GLU A 27 9.41 2.79 -8.15
N LEU A 28 9.91 1.61 -8.57
CA LEU A 28 10.98 0.91 -7.87
C LEU A 28 12.29 1.71 -7.81
N ARG A 29 12.52 2.62 -8.76
CA ARG A 29 13.68 3.51 -8.82
C ARG A 29 13.48 4.84 -8.09
N SER A 30 12.24 5.23 -7.82
CA SER A 30 11.92 6.54 -7.24
C SER A 30 12.56 6.77 -5.88
N ASP A 31 12.70 5.73 -5.07
CA ASP A 31 13.38 5.79 -3.77
C ASP A 31 14.42 4.66 -3.63
N ALA A 32 15.69 5.05 -3.59
CA ALA A 32 16.79 4.12 -3.29
C ALA A 32 16.66 3.42 -1.93
N GLY A 33 15.80 3.94 -1.04
CA GLY A 33 15.48 3.34 0.26
C GLY A 33 14.69 2.04 0.16
N TYR A 34 14.01 1.77 -0.96
CA TYR A 34 13.30 0.50 -1.19
C TYR A 34 14.26 -0.70 -1.26
N GLY A 35 15.52 -0.46 -1.65
CA GLY A 35 16.54 -1.51 -1.67
C GLY A 35 16.31 -2.56 -2.76
N TYR A 36 15.79 -2.17 -3.92
CA TYR A 36 15.64 -3.04 -5.07
C TYR A 36 16.77 -2.84 -6.09
N LYS A 37 17.28 -3.97 -6.60
CA LYS A 37 18.22 -4.00 -7.72
C LYS A 37 17.50 -4.60 -8.92
N PHE A 38 17.10 -3.74 -9.85
CA PHE A 38 16.49 -4.18 -11.09
C PHE A 38 17.49 -4.89 -11.98
N MET A 39 17.19 -6.14 -12.35
CA MET A 39 18.05 -7.01 -13.15
C MET A 39 17.68 -6.98 -14.63
N GLY A 40 16.39 -6.85 -14.98
CA GLY A 40 15.99 -6.74 -16.37
C GLY A 40 14.50 -6.98 -16.64
N PHE A 41 14.12 -6.63 -17.87
CA PHE A 41 12.81 -6.90 -18.45
C PHE A 41 12.82 -8.18 -19.26
N PHE A 42 11.70 -8.90 -19.22
CA PHE A 42 11.39 -10.02 -20.10
C PHE A 42 10.04 -9.79 -20.78
N ASP A 43 9.99 -9.91 -22.09
CA ASP A 43 8.76 -9.76 -22.89
C ASP A 43 8.92 -10.49 -24.21
N ASP A 44 7.83 -11.09 -24.69
CA ASP A 44 7.85 -11.77 -26.01
C ASP A 44 7.93 -10.80 -27.17
N ASN A 45 7.62 -9.53 -26.94
CA ASN A 45 7.80 -8.50 -27.95
C ASN A 45 9.25 -8.03 -28.03
N LEU A 46 10.05 -8.76 -28.79
CA LEU A 46 11.47 -8.50 -28.98
C LEU A 46 11.77 -7.12 -29.60
N SER A 47 10.78 -6.44 -30.20
CA SER A 47 10.96 -5.08 -30.72
C SER A 47 11.27 -4.06 -29.61
N LEU A 48 10.85 -4.35 -28.39
CA LEU A 48 11.09 -3.53 -27.20
C LEU A 48 12.58 -3.53 -26.76
N LYS A 49 13.37 -4.49 -27.22
CA LYS A 49 14.82 -4.57 -26.93
C LYS A 49 15.58 -3.30 -27.27
N LYS A 50 15.16 -2.59 -28.33
CA LYS A 50 15.81 -1.34 -28.76
C LYS A 50 15.39 -0.12 -27.91
N SER A 51 14.26 -0.21 -27.24
CA SER A 51 13.64 0.94 -26.55
C SER A 51 13.80 0.89 -25.03
N LEU A 52 14.08 -0.29 -24.47
CA LEU A 52 14.10 -0.48 -23.02
C LEU A 52 15.48 -0.78 -22.49
N PRO A 53 15.87 -0.16 -21.38
CA PRO A 53 17.12 -0.50 -20.70
C PRO A 53 17.00 -1.88 -20.06
N ASN A 54 18.09 -2.66 -20.14
CA ASN A 54 18.17 -3.99 -19.51
C ASN A 54 17.10 -4.98 -19.97
N PHE A 55 16.75 -4.99 -21.25
CA PHE A 55 15.93 -6.05 -21.81
C PHE A 55 16.76 -7.33 -21.95
N GLN A 56 16.35 -8.42 -21.27
CA GLN A 56 17.13 -9.66 -21.17
C GLN A 56 16.68 -10.72 -22.18
N GLY A 57 15.40 -10.82 -22.47
CA GLY A 57 14.88 -11.83 -23.39
C GLY A 57 13.37 -11.97 -23.38
N ASP A 58 12.92 -13.08 -23.88
CA ASP A 58 11.52 -13.49 -23.91
C ASP A 58 11.06 -14.09 -22.57
N CYS A 59 9.76 -14.33 -22.44
CA CYS A 59 9.20 -14.90 -21.22
C CYS A 59 9.65 -16.35 -20.96
N SER A 60 10.18 -17.06 -21.95
CA SER A 60 10.64 -18.44 -21.78
C SER A 60 12.02 -18.52 -21.12
N SER A 61 12.83 -17.49 -21.26
CA SER A 61 14.18 -17.39 -20.70
C SER A 61 14.22 -16.89 -19.25
N VAL A 62 13.06 -16.51 -18.67
CA VAL A 62 12.98 -15.98 -17.30
C VAL A 62 13.49 -16.96 -16.27
N GLU A 63 13.09 -18.24 -16.38
CA GLU A 63 13.35 -19.26 -15.37
C GLU A 63 14.87 -19.49 -15.22
N ASP A 64 15.56 -19.69 -16.35
CA ASP A 64 17.02 -19.90 -16.37
C ASP A 64 17.78 -18.66 -15.83
N PHE A 65 17.37 -17.47 -16.28
CA PHE A 65 17.99 -16.23 -15.83
C PHE A 65 17.82 -16.01 -14.33
N VAL A 66 16.65 -16.32 -13.79
CA VAL A 66 16.32 -16.14 -12.36
C VAL A 66 17.17 -17.04 -11.49
N ILE A 67 17.38 -18.30 -11.89
CA ILE A 67 18.24 -19.26 -11.18
C ILE A 67 19.70 -18.82 -11.26
N GLU A 68 20.19 -18.52 -12.46
CA GLU A 68 21.59 -18.14 -12.69
C GLU A 68 22.01 -16.89 -11.93
N ASN A 69 21.15 -15.88 -11.91
CA ASN A 69 21.43 -14.59 -11.28
C ASN A 69 21.00 -14.49 -9.82
N LYS A 70 20.39 -15.55 -9.26
CA LYS A 70 19.84 -15.61 -7.90
C LYS A 70 18.91 -14.41 -7.66
N VAL A 71 17.85 -14.33 -8.43
CA VAL A 71 16.81 -13.29 -8.33
C VAL A 71 15.92 -13.60 -7.12
N ASP A 72 15.56 -12.57 -6.36
CA ASP A 72 14.77 -12.72 -5.14
C ASP A 72 13.26 -12.56 -5.41
N GLU A 73 12.90 -11.71 -6.37
CA GLU A 73 11.50 -11.37 -6.64
C GLU A 73 11.21 -11.26 -8.13
N ILE A 74 10.06 -11.81 -8.54
CA ILE A 74 9.50 -11.72 -9.90
C ILE A 74 8.25 -10.85 -9.86
N TYR A 75 8.24 -9.79 -10.65
CA TYR A 75 7.07 -8.92 -10.86
C TYR A 75 6.46 -9.23 -12.23
N CYS A 76 5.26 -9.79 -12.23
CA CYS A 76 4.55 -10.16 -13.45
C CYS A 76 3.55 -9.06 -13.84
N ALA A 77 3.88 -8.27 -14.87
CA ALA A 77 3.05 -7.23 -15.46
C ALA A 77 2.43 -7.68 -16.81
N LEU A 78 2.32 -9.00 -17.03
CA LEU A 78 1.67 -9.55 -18.21
C LEU A 78 0.15 -9.32 -18.13
N PRO A 79 -0.51 -9.12 -19.29
CA PRO A 79 -1.96 -9.06 -19.35
C PRO A 79 -2.59 -10.39 -18.88
N MET A 80 -3.69 -10.32 -18.13
CA MET A 80 -4.41 -11.50 -17.60
C MET A 80 -4.79 -12.52 -18.66
N ARG A 81 -4.95 -12.11 -19.92
CA ARG A 81 -5.20 -13.02 -21.06
C ARG A 81 -4.05 -14.01 -21.35
N GLN A 82 -2.87 -13.78 -20.78
CA GLN A 82 -1.71 -14.69 -20.88
C GLN A 82 -1.62 -15.62 -19.68
N GLU A 83 -2.75 -16.19 -19.28
CA GLU A 83 -2.91 -17.02 -18.08
C GLU A 83 -1.93 -18.19 -18.04
N GLU A 84 -1.69 -18.85 -19.16
CA GLU A 84 -0.75 -19.98 -19.23
C GLU A 84 0.68 -19.59 -18.79
N LYS A 85 1.16 -18.45 -19.25
CA LYS A 85 2.49 -17.95 -18.90
C LYS A 85 2.56 -17.51 -17.45
N ILE A 86 1.52 -16.82 -16.99
CA ILE A 86 1.40 -16.40 -15.60
C ILE A 86 1.40 -17.60 -14.68
N THR A 87 0.60 -18.62 -14.98
CA THR A 87 0.52 -19.86 -14.20
C THR A 87 1.85 -20.63 -14.19
N ARG A 88 2.55 -20.66 -15.33
CA ARG A 88 3.87 -21.30 -15.42
C ARG A 88 4.88 -20.58 -14.50
N LEU A 89 4.97 -19.25 -14.58
CA LEU A 89 5.88 -18.45 -13.75
C LEU A 89 5.54 -18.56 -12.26
N LEU A 90 4.25 -18.60 -11.92
CA LEU A 90 3.80 -18.80 -10.54
C LEU A 90 4.27 -20.14 -9.98
N LYS A 91 4.01 -21.24 -10.70
CA LYS A 91 4.46 -22.58 -10.30
C LYS A 91 5.99 -22.67 -10.17
N PHE A 92 6.72 -22.05 -11.10
CA PHE A 92 8.16 -21.97 -11.04
C PHE A 92 8.65 -21.22 -9.79
N SER A 93 8.04 -20.08 -9.50
CA SER A 93 8.42 -19.28 -8.33
C SER A 93 8.14 -19.99 -7.01
N GLU A 94 7.02 -20.71 -6.91
CA GLU A 94 6.70 -21.56 -5.76
C GLU A 94 7.70 -22.69 -5.57
N ALA A 95 8.06 -23.39 -6.65
CA ALA A 95 9.04 -24.48 -6.62
C ALA A 95 10.45 -24.01 -6.26
N SER A 96 10.81 -22.79 -6.64
CA SER A 96 12.14 -22.20 -6.43
C SER A 96 12.23 -21.30 -5.18
N ASN A 97 11.15 -21.19 -4.40
CA ASN A 97 11.03 -20.32 -3.22
C ASN A 97 11.38 -18.85 -3.52
N ILE A 98 10.88 -18.34 -4.65
CA ILE A 98 11.06 -16.97 -5.11
C ILE A 98 9.75 -16.22 -4.92
N SER A 99 9.81 -14.98 -4.45
CA SER A 99 8.60 -14.16 -4.26
C SER A 99 8.02 -13.75 -5.61
N PHE A 100 6.74 -14.06 -5.83
CA PHE A 100 6.01 -13.70 -7.05
C PHE A 100 4.96 -12.64 -6.77
N TYR A 101 5.00 -11.55 -7.53
CA TYR A 101 4.06 -10.43 -7.41
C TYR A 101 3.35 -10.20 -8.74
N MET A 102 2.02 -10.21 -8.69
CA MET A 102 1.20 -9.86 -9.83
C MET A 102 0.96 -8.36 -9.87
N VAL A 103 1.23 -7.74 -11.02
CA VAL A 103 0.99 -6.30 -11.27
C VAL A 103 -0.19 -6.16 -12.22
N PRO A 104 -1.41 -6.01 -11.72
CA PRO A 104 -2.59 -5.91 -12.56
C PRO A 104 -2.61 -4.59 -13.34
N ASP A 105 -3.00 -4.63 -14.62
CA ASP A 105 -3.23 -3.40 -15.42
C ASP A 105 -4.58 -2.77 -15.02
N VAL A 106 -4.58 -2.19 -13.86
CA VAL A 106 -5.71 -1.41 -13.35
C VAL A 106 -5.57 0.08 -13.66
N GLY A 107 -4.49 0.48 -14.35
CA GLY A 107 -4.15 1.88 -14.64
C GLY A 107 -5.23 2.65 -15.38
N ARG A 108 -6.09 1.99 -16.16
CA ARG A 108 -7.25 2.61 -16.82
C ARG A 108 -8.37 3.03 -15.86
N TYR A 109 -8.36 2.49 -14.65
CA TYR A 109 -9.41 2.71 -13.65
C TYR A 109 -8.91 3.52 -12.44
N ILE A 110 -7.58 3.73 -12.33
CA ILE A 110 -6.97 4.38 -11.17
C ILE A 110 -6.78 5.88 -11.41
N HIS A 111 -7.85 6.62 -11.22
CA HIS A 111 -7.77 7.95 -10.62
C HIS A 111 -8.23 7.94 -9.15
N ARG A 112 -8.40 6.74 -8.54
CA ARG A 112 -8.91 6.57 -7.16
C ARG A 112 -8.15 5.45 -6.46
N GLN A 113 -8.02 5.51 -5.15
CA GLN A 113 -7.43 4.46 -4.34
C GLN A 113 -8.26 3.18 -4.47
N LEU A 114 -7.60 2.11 -4.92
CA LEU A 114 -8.20 0.78 -4.99
C LEU A 114 -7.85 0.02 -3.72
N GLU A 115 -8.85 -0.48 -3.05
CA GLU A 115 -8.67 -1.39 -1.93
C GLU A 115 -9.01 -2.81 -2.36
N PHE A 116 -8.10 -3.74 -2.04
CA PHE A 116 -8.35 -5.17 -2.20
C PHE A 116 -9.14 -5.67 -0.99
N GLN A 117 -10.32 -6.18 -1.22
CA GLN A 117 -11.15 -6.83 -0.21
C GLN A 117 -11.42 -8.26 -0.60
N LEU A 118 -11.51 -9.15 0.39
CA LEU A 118 -11.95 -10.53 0.21
C LEU A 118 -13.44 -10.62 0.58
N VAL A 119 -14.26 -11.02 -0.38
CA VAL A 119 -15.65 -11.39 -0.12
C VAL A 119 -15.71 -12.91 -0.12
N GLY A 120 -15.61 -13.51 1.07
CA GLY A 120 -15.34 -14.94 1.19
C GLY A 120 -13.95 -15.28 0.67
N ASN A 121 -13.84 -16.12 -0.36
CA ASN A 121 -12.58 -16.48 -1.01
C ASN A 121 -12.37 -15.74 -2.34
N VAL A 122 -13.23 -14.77 -2.68
CA VAL A 122 -13.15 -14.02 -3.94
C VAL A 122 -12.49 -12.68 -3.69
N PRO A 123 -11.31 -12.39 -4.31
CA PRO A 123 -10.72 -11.07 -4.24
C PRO A 123 -11.56 -10.07 -5.05
N VAL A 124 -11.99 -9.00 -4.42
CA VAL A 124 -12.76 -7.92 -5.03
C VAL A 124 -11.98 -6.61 -4.92
N LEU A 125 -11.88 -5.90 -6.03
CA LEU A 125 -11.35 -4.54 -6.06
C LEU A 125 -12.49 -3.57 -5.77
N SER A 126 -12.46 -2.90 -4.63
CA SER A 126 -13.38 -1.83 -4.31
C SER A 126 -12.79 -0.47 -4.64
N LEU A 127 -13.57 0.36 -5.32
CA LEU A 127 -13.28 1.77 -5.49
C LEU A 127 -13.85 2.49 -4.26
N HIS A 128 -12.99 2.79 -3.31
CA HIS A 128 -13.43 3.65 -2.21
C HIS A 128 -13.55 5.08 -2.75
N PRO A 129 -14.71 5.74 -2.61
CA PRO A 129 -14.77 7.17 -2.88
C PRO A 129 -13.77 7.85 -1.95
N GLU A 130 -12.89 8.68 -2.51
CA GLU A 130 -11.98 9.51 -1.71
C GLU A 130 -12.75 10.12 -0.53
N PRO A 131 -12.23 10.01 0.70
CA PRO A 131 -12.92 10.49 1.87
C PRO A 131 -12.82 12.02 2.00
N LEU A 132 -13.37 12.76 1.04
CA LEU A 132 -13.78 14.15 1.28
C LEU A 132 -14.73 14.22 2.48
N GLN A 133 -15.46 13.13 2.76
CA GLN A 133 -16.27 12.96 3.97
C GLN A 133 -15.47 13.01 5.27
N ASN A 134 -14.18 12.63 5.28
CA ASN A 134 -13.42 12.59 6.52
C ASN A 134 -13.00 13.98 7.03
N ILE A 135 -12.76 14.96 6.15
CA ILE A 135 -12.39 16.31 6.58
C ILE A 135 -13.60 17.03 7.13
N PHE A 136 -14.73 16.94 6.45
CA PHE A 136 -15.98 17.53 6.90
C PHE A 136 -16.52 16.86 8.18
N SER A 137 -16.43 15.51 8.25
CA SER A 137 -16.81 14.76 9.44
C SER A 137 -15.92 15.07 10.64
N ARG A 138 -14.62 15.26 10.43
CA ARG A 138 -13.69 15.68 11.50
C ARG A 138 -13.95 17.11 11.96
N PHE A 139 -14.26 18.01 11.04
CA PHE A 139 -14.61 19.38 11.38
C PHE A 139 -15.95 19.43 12.15
N LEU A 140 -16.95 18.72 11.64
CA LEU A 140 -18.26 18.61 12.29
C LEU A 140 -18.15 18.00 13.70
N LYS A 141 -17.36 16.95 13.84
CA LYS A 141 -17.08 16.33 15.15
C LYS A 141 -16.41 17.34 16.11
N ARG A 142 -15.39 18.09 15.67
CA ARG A 142 -14.76 19.11 16.52
C ARG A 142 -15.71 20.21 16.94
N VAL A 143 -16.54 20.68 16.02
CA VAL A 143 -17.57 21.69 16.35
C VAL A 143 -18.54 21.14 17.39
N PHE A 144 -18.99 19.89 17.23
CA PHE A 144 -19.86 19.22 18.19
C PHE A 144 -19.19 19.05 19.55
N ASP A 145 -17.93 18.60 19.58
CA ASP A 145 -17.17 18.40 20.81
C ASP A 145 -16.97 19.74 21.55
N LEU A 146 -16.67 20.84 20.83
CA LEU A 146 -16.53 22.18 21.40
C LEU A 146 -17.85 22.72 21.94
N LEU A 147 -18.94 22.56 21.20
CA LEU A 147 -20.26 23.01 21.65
C LEU A 147 -20.68 22.23 22.90
N PHE A 148 -20.54 20.92 22.88
CA PHE A 148 -20.96 20.09 24.00
C PHE A 148 -20.10 20.36 25.26
N SER A 149 -18.79 20.44 25.12
CA SER A 149 -17.89 20.75 26.22
C SER A 149 -18.16 22.17 26.80
N SER A 150 -18.46 23.14 25.94
CA SER A 150 -18.82 24.50 26.38
C SER A 150 -20.12 24.52 27.20
N ILE A 151 -21.15 23.78 26.76
CA ILE A 151 -22.41 23.64 27.49
C ILE A 151 -22.18 22.99 28.85
N VAL A 152 -21.41 21.90 28.89
CA VAL A 152 -21.08 21.21 30.15
C VAL A 152 -20.29 22.14 31.09
N LEU A 153 -19.35 22.91 30.56
CA LEU A 153 -18.57 23.84 31.35
C LEU A 153 -19.44 24.95 31.96
N VAL A 154 -20.38 25.50 31.19
CA VAL A 154 -21.29 26.55 31.65
C VAL A 154 -22.31 25.99 32.65
N CYS A 155 -22.79 24.76 32.48
CA CYS A 155 -23.74 24.12 33.37
C CYS A 155 -23.08 23.56 34.65
N SER A 156 -21.80 23.27 34.62
CA SER A 156 -21.07 22.64 35.75
C SER A 156 -21.15 23.45 37.06
N PRO A 157 -21.01 24.81 37.07
CA PRO A 157 -21.15 25.57 38.28
C PRO A 157 -22.55 25.48 38.93
N ILE A 158 -23.59 25.34 38.11
CA ILE A 158 -24.98 25.20 38.59
C ILE A 158 -25.16 23.92 39.41
N ILE A 159 -24.45 22.88 39.05
CA ILE A 159 -24.48 21.58 39.75
C ILE A 159 -23.50 21.56 40.91
N PHE A 160 -22.26 22.04 40.71
CA PHE A 160 -21.21 21.96 41.71
C PHE A 160 -21.39 22.96 42.83
N THR A 161 -21.99 24.14 42.59
CA THR A 161 -22.18 25.15 43.63
C THR A 161 -23.10 24.66 44.78
N PRO A 162 -24.31 24.11 44.51
CA PRO A 162 -25.13 23.57 45.58
C PRO A 162 -24.52 22.39 46.31
N ILE A 163 -23.75 21.54 45.60
CA ILE A 163 -23.03 20.41 46.23
C ILE A 163 -21.92 20.96 47.14
N ALA A 164 -21.15 21.95 46.68
CA ALA A 164 -20.11 22.57 47.48
C ALA A 164 -20.66 23.25 48.75
N ILE A 165 -21.82 23.90 48.63
CA ILE A 165 -22.50 24.49 49.76
C ILE A 165 -22.97 23.41 50.76
N ALA A 166 -23.58 22.36 50.28
CA ALA A 166 -24.06 21.22 51.10
C ALA A 166 -22.91 20.56 51.84
N VAL A 167 -21.76 20.33 51.19
CA VAL A 167 -20.56 19.74 51.82
C VAL A 167 -20.01 20.70 52.86
N LYS A 168 -19.96 22.02 52.61
CA LYS A 168 -19.46 23.00 53.54
C LYS A 168 -20.34 23.15 54.78
N LEU A 169 -21.63 22.93 54.65
CA LEU A 169 -22.58 22.97 55.77
C LEU A 169 -22.55 21.64 56.58
N SER A 170 -22.15 20.57 55.95
CA SER A 170 -22.12 19.23 56.60
C SER A 170 -20.79 18.91 57.26
N SER A 171 -19.68 19.52 56.84
CA SER A 171 -18.33 19.24 57.39
C SER A 171 -17.42 20.44 57.38
N PRO A 172 -16.67 20.71 58.48
CA PRO A 172 -15.65 21.78 58.55
C PRO A 172 -14.36 21.30 57.86
N GLY A 173 -14.35 21.22 56.51
CA GLY A 173 -13.19 20.77 55.71
C GLY A 173 -13.12 21.45 54.32
N PRO A 174 -12.03 21.24 53.57
CA PRO A 174 -11.95 21.73 52.19
C PRO A 174 -12.97 20.95 51.32
N VAL A 175 -13.54 21.65 50.33
CA VAL A 175 -14.56 21.09 49.42
C VAL A 175 -13.95 20.12 48.39
N PHE A 176 -12.65 20.31 48.09
CA PHE A 176 -11.85 19.46 47.20
C PHE A 176 -10.58 19.00 47.92
N PHE A 177 -10.23 17.74 47.75
CA PHE A 177 -8.97 17.15 48.20
C PHE A 177 -7.97 17.08 47.07
#